data_82ba14032f9db76008cdb4bb55056ef2
#
_entry.id   82ba14032f9db76008cdb4bb55056ef2
#
_cell.length_a   1.000
_cell.length_b   1.000
_cell.length_c   1.000
_cell.angle_alpha   90.00
_cell.angle_beta   90.00
_cell.angle_gamma   90.00
#
_symmetry.space_group_name_H-M   'P 1'
#
loop_
_entity.id
_entity.type
_entity.pdbx_description
1 polymer ?
#
loop_
_entity_poly.entity_id
_entity_poly.type
_entity_poly.pdbx_seq_one_letter_code
_entity_poly.pdbx_strand_id
1 'polypeptide(L)'
;MNTSAIGGKAEGLVKLQELELPVPPFVAVPGGEDPDEAAVTALGEPLAVRSSAVGEDAADRSAAGQYETVLGVTRATLSDAVARVRAGTDRAQAYGADGDVAVVIQRQVPATRAGVAFSRDPVDGGDEVLIECALGGGEAIVSGEITPDRYRVDGVRVHARAAGTTRTLRDDEAHDVAALVRKAEAGFGRPVDVEFCFEGRTLWLVQCRPITTL
;
A
#
# COMPACT_ATOMS: atom_id res chain seq x y z
N MET A 1 -1.13 21.48 -3.47
CA MET A 1 -0.07 20.74 -4.20
C MET A 1 -0.67 20.22 -5.50
N ASN A 2 0.09 20.25 -6.59
CA ASN A 2 -0.38 19.64 -7.84
C ASN A 2 -0.22 18.12 -7.69
N THR A 3 -1.29 17.42 -7.36
CA THR A 3 -1.27 15.98 -7.07
C THR A 3 -0.77 15.14 -8.25
N SER A 4 -0.98 15.59 -9.48
CA SER A 4 -0.52 14.89 -10.69
C SER A 4 1.00 14.69 -10.78
N ALA A 5 1.79 15.38 -9.96
CA ALA A 5 3.26 15.30 -9.98
C ALA A 5 3.83 14.23 -9.03
N ILE A 6 3.00 13.63 -8.17
CA ILE A 6 3.46 12.69 -7.12
C ILE A 6 3.13 11.22 -7.39
N GLY A 7 2.36 10.93 -8.44
CA GLY A 7 1.99 9.57 -8.86
C GLY A 7 0.95 8.88 -7.99
N GLY A 8 0.41 7.76 -8.48
CA GLY A 8 -0.76 7.10 -7.93
C GLY A 8 -0.62 6.63 -6.47
N LYS A 9 0.53 6.03 -6.09
CA LYS A 9 0.75 5.59 -4.71
C LYS A 9 0.73 6.75 -3.71
N ALA A 10 1.40 7.86 -4.04
CA ALA A 10 1.41 9.05 -3.19
C ALA A 10 0.02 9.70 -3.13
N GLU A 11 -0.69 9.80 -4.27
CA GLU A 11 -2.07 10.30 -4.32
C GLU A 11 -3.00 9.48 -3.42
N GLY A 12 -2.89 8.16 -3.47
CA GLY A 12 -3.65 7.26 -2.61
C GLY A 12 -3.41 7.51 -1.12
N LEU A 13 -2.15 7.67 -0.71
CA LEU A 13 -1.80 7.97 0.68
C LEU A 13 -2.28 9.35 1.13
N VAL A 14 -2.14 10.38 0.28
CA VAL A 14 -2.67 11.73 0.55
C VAL A 14 -4.18 11.67 0.75
N LYS A 15 -4.89 10.95 -0.12
CA LYS A 15 -6.33 10.78 0.01
C LYS A 15 -6.75 10.08 1.29
N LEU A 16 -6.03 9.04 1.69
CA LEU A 16 -6.27 8.37 2.98
C LEU A 16 -6.07 9.33 4.16
N GLN A 17 -5.05 10.20 4.13
CA GLN A 17 -4.84 11.23 5.16
C GLN A 17 -5.97 12.26 5.20
N GLU A 18 -6.45 12.74 4.04
CA GLU A 18 -7.60 13.65 3.96
C GLU A 18 -8.88 13.05 4.57
N LEU A 19 -9.01 11.72 4.50
CA LEU A 19 -10.11 10.96 5.10
C LEU A 19 -9.88 10.65 6.59
N GLU A 20 -8.79 11.16 7.18
CA GLU A 20 -8.39 10.89 8.57
C GLU A 20 -8.28 9.38 8.85
N LEU A 21 -7.78 8.62 7.87
CA LEU A 21 -7.48 7.21 8.03
C LEU A 21 -6.06 6.99 8.57
N PRO A 22 -5.80 5.90 9.30
CA PRO A 22 -4.50 5.65 9.93
C PRO A 22 -3.42 5.31 8.89
N VAL A 23 -2.67 6.32 8.46
CA VAL A 23 -1.54 6.18 7.52
C VAL A 23 -0.24 6.44 8.27
N PRO A 24 0.79 5.58 8.13
CA PRO A 24 2.11 5.90 8.65
C PRO A 24 2.61 7.21 8.05
N PRO A 25 3.28 8.09 8.82
CA PRO A 25 3.82 9.33 8.29
C PRO A 25 4.68 9.10 7.04
N PHE A 26 4.54 9.98 6.04
CA PHE A 26 5.27 9.88 4.79
C PHE A 26 5.58 11.26 4.18
N VAL A 27 6.55 11.28 3.26
CA VAL A 27 6.88 12.40 2.39
C VAL A 27 6.76 11.90 0.95
N ALA A 28 6.01 12.63 0.13
CA ALA A 28 5.98 12.41 -1.32
C ALA A 28 6.98 13.38 -1.98
N VAL A 29 7.91 12.82 -2.74
CA VAL A 29 8.95 13.58 -3.45
C VAL A 29 8.65 13.51 -4.94
N PRO A 30 8.33 14.64 -5.59
CA PRO A 30 8.12 14.68 -7.03
C PRO A 30 9.32 14.16 -7.82
N GLY A 31 9.08 13.72 -9.05
CA GLY A 31 10.17 13.31 -9.94
C GLY A 31 11.16 14.45 -10.17
N GLY A 32 12.45 14.14 -10.18
CA GLY A 32 13.52 15.12 -10.38
C GLY A 32 13.86 16.00 -9.17
N GLU A 33 13.07 15.94 -8.08
CA GLU A 33 13.34 16.72 -6.86
C GLU A 33 14.06 15.89 -5.80
N ASP A 34 14.84 16.54 -4.95
CA ASP A 34 15.46 15.91 -3.79
C ASP A 34 14.52 15.93 -2.58
N PRO A 35 14.56 14.91 -1.69
CA PRO A 35 13.78 14.90 -0.47
C PRO A 35 14.15 16.06 0.47
N ASP A 36 13.15 16.69 1.09
CA ASP A 36 13.36 17.60 2.20
C ASP A 36 13.90 16.85 3.42
N GLU A 37 15.16 17.13 3.77
CA GLU A 37 15.85 16.44 4.88
C GLU A 37 15.14 16.62 6.23
N ALA A 38 14.56 17.80 6.49
CA ALA A 38 13.85 18.07 7.74
C ALA A 38 12.56 17.26 7.83
N ALA A 39 11.78 17.23 6.74
CA ALA A 39 10.57 16.44 6.65
C ALA A 39 10.85 14.94 6.79
N VAL A 40 11.89 14.42 6.10
CA VAL A 40 12.27 13.01 6.22
C VAL A 40 12.77 12.67 7.62
N THR A 41 13.55 13.58 8.25
CA THR A 41 14.02 13.37 9.63
C THR A 41 12.87 13.22 10.62
N ALA A 42 11.77 13.94 10.41
CA ALA A 42 10.58 13.87 11.26
C ALA A 42 9.83 12.52 11.16
N LEU A 43 10.06 11.74 10.10
CA LEU A 43 9.45 10.41 9.96
C LEU A 43 10.03 9.37 10.93
N GLY A 44 11.28 9.55 11.37
CA GLY A 44 12.04 8.55 12.14
C GLY A 44 12.57 7.42 11.24
N GLU A 45 13.21 6.45 11.85
CA GLU A 45 13.82 5.29 11.17
C GLU A 45 13.30 3.97 11.77
N PRO A 46 13.28 2.87 11.00
CA PRO A 46 13.63 2.74 9.60
C PRO A 46 12.56 3.29 8.66
N LEU A 47 12.95 3.50 7.39
CA LEU A 47 12.07 3.99 6.33
C LEU A 47 11.82 2.94 5.26
N ALA A 48 10.69 3.06 4.57
CA ALA A 48 10.37 2.40 3.32
C ALA A 48 10.40 3.44 2.18
N VAL A 49 11.11 3.15 1.09
CA VAL A 49 11.20 4.00 -0.09
C VAL A 49 10.55 3.27 -1.26
N ARG A 50 9.53 3.89 -1.85
CA ARG A 50 8.68 3.26 -2.88
C ARG A 50 8.58 4.16 -4.10
N SER A 51 8.57 3.58 -5.32
CA SER A 51 8.20 4.32 -6.52
C SER A 51 6.73 4.72 -6.52
N SER A 52 6.43 5.86 -7.11
CA SER A 52 5.08 6.35 -7.32
C SER A 52 4.98 6.94 -8.73
N ALA A 53 4.65 6.10 -9.70
CA ALA A 53 4.54 6.52 -11.09
C ALA A 53 3.15 7.03 -11.44
N VAL A 54 3.08 7.96 -12.38
CA VAL A 54 1.81 8.39 -12.97
C VAL A 54 1.31 7.27 -13.88
N GLY A 55 0.06 6.84 -13.67
CA GLY A 55 -0.55 5.77 -14.48
C GLY A 55 -0.13 4.34 -14.09
N GLU A 56 0.56 4.15 -12.96
CA GLU A 56 0.90 2.82 -12.43
C GLU A 56 -0.33 1.93 -12.21
N ASP A 57 -1.46 2.54 -11.90
CA ASP A 57 -2.76 1.89 -11.68
C ASP A 57 -3.63 1.80 -12.95
N ALA A 58 -3.11 2.15 -14.13
CA ALA A 58 -3.88 2.06 -15.37
C ALA A 58 -4.07 0.60 -15.80
N ALA A 59 -5.31 0.26 -16.14
CA ALA A 59 -5.91 -1.07 -16.23
C ALA A 59 -5.23 -2.10 -17.16
N ASP A 60 -4.25 -1.73 -17.98
CA ASP A 60 -3.72 -2.62 -19.02
C ASP A 60 -2.33 -3.21 -18.75
N ARG A 61 -1.75 -2.95 -17.58
CA ARG A 61 -0.41 -3.46 -17.28
C ARG A 61 -0.36 -4.08 -15.89
N SER A 62 -0.43 -5.40 -15.85
CA SER A 62 -0.02 -6.20 -14.68
C SER A 62 1.50 -6.03 -14.45
N ALA A 63 1.90 -4.84 -14.01
CA ALA A 63 3.28 -4.49 -13.69
C ALA A 63 3.68 -4.96 -12.28
N ALA A 64 3.04 -6.02 -11.77
CA ALA A 64 3.42 -6.63 -10.52
C ALA A 64 4.91 -7.05 -10.58
N GLY A 65 5.74 -6.46 -9.71
CA GLY A 65 7.18 -6.71 -9.65
C GLY A 65 8.07 -5.78 -10.48
N GLN A 66 7.51 -4.81 -11.22
CA GLN A 66 8.31 -3.84 -11.99
C GLN A 66 8.67 -2.58 -11.18
N TYR A 67 7.96 -2.34 -10.07
CA TYR A 67 8.14 -1.17 -9.23
C TYR A 67 8.86 -1.54 -7.93
N GLU A 68 10.00 -0.90 -7.69
CA GLU A 68 10.87 -1.25 -6.58
C GLU A 68 10.42 -0.61 -5.27
N THR A 69 10.44 -1.41 -4.20
CA THR A 69 10.34 -0.96 -2.81
C THR A 69 11.64 -1.33 -2.09
N VAL A 70 12.24 -0.37 -1.41
CA VAL A 70 13.43 -0.59 -0.56
C VAL A 70 13.02 -0.40 0.88
N LEU A 71 13.19 -1.43 1.69
CA LEU A 71 12.89 -1.41 3.13
C LEU A 71 14.17 -1.30 3.96
N GLY A 72 14.01 -0.99 5.26
CA GLY A 72 15.11 -0.87 6.21
C GLY A 72 16.03 0.32 5.92
N VAL A 73 15.51 1.32 5.22
CA VAL A 73 16.29 2.50 4.83
C VAL A 73 16.55 3.37 6.05
N THR A 74 17.80 3.75 6.22
CA THR A 74 18.24 4.73 7.21
C THR A 74 18.62 6.04 6.50
N ARG A 75 18.84 7.11 7.27
CA ARG A 75 19.32 8.39 6.69
C ARG A 75 20.62 8.23 5.91
N ALA A 76 21.51 7.36 6.38
CA ALA A 76 22.80 7.10 5.72
C ALA A 76 22.63 6.40 4.35
N THR A 77 21.56 5.63 4.15
CA THR A 77 21.29 4.87 2.92
C THR A 77 20.16 5.45 2.08
N LEU A 78 19.56 6.58 2.51
CA LEU A 78 18.39 7.17 1.86
C LEU A 78 18.66 7.59 0.42
N SER A 79 19.76 8.29 0.17
CA SER A 79 20.12 8.76 -1.17
C SER A 79 20.27 7.59 -2.16
N ASP A 80 20.95 6.52 -1.74
CA ASP A 80 21.12 5.32 -2.55
C ASP A 80 19.79 4.61 -2.80
N ALA A 81 18.92 4.54 -1.78
CA ALA A 81 17.60 3.95 -1.91
C ALA A 81 16.71 4.72 -2.90
N VAL A 82 16.70 6.06 -2.83
CA VAL A 82 15.96 6.92 -3.75
C VAL A 82 16.48 6.75 -5.18
N ALA A 83 17.80 6.79 -5.38
CA ALA A 83 18.42 6.58 -6.68
C ALA A 83 18.08 5.20 -7.28
N ARG A 84 18.12 4.15 -6.44
CA ARG A 84 17.77 2.79 -6.83
C ARG A 84 16.31 2.66 -7.27
N VAL A 85 15.38 3.22 -6.49
CA VAL A 85 13.94 3.20 -6.81
C VAL A 85 13.65 3.94 -8.12
N ARG A 86 14.29 5.08 -8.34
CA ARG A 86 14.18 5.84 -9.60
C ARG A 86 14.72 5.04 -10.78
N ALA A 87 15.93 4.47 -10.67
CA ALA A 87 16.56 3.67 -11.74
C ALA A 87 15.78 2.37 -12.05
N GLY A 88 15.14 1.76 -11.06
CA GLY A 88 14.27 0.59 -11.27
C GLY A 88 13.08 0.91 -12.16
N THR A 89 12.58 2.12 -12.05
CA THR A 89 11.42 2.60 -12.83
C THR A 89 11.80 3.07 -14.23
N ASP A 90 13.05 3.54 -14.46
CA ASP A 90 13.54 3.85 -15.82
C ASP A 90 13.48 2.63 -16.73
N ARG A 91 13.64 1.43 -16.19
CA ARG A 91 13.42 0.17 -16.94
C ARG A 91 11.96 -0.05 -17.31
N ALA A 92 11.01 0.34 -16.46
CA ALA A 92 9.57 0.28 -16.76
C ALA A 92 9.15 1.39 -17.76
N GLN A 93 9.82 2.55 -17.76
CA GLN A 93 9.61 3.66 -18.70
C GLN A 93 10.04 3.31 -20.13
N ALA A 94 11.03 2.44 -20.31
CA ALA A 94 11.36 1.91 -21.65
C ALA A 94 10.16 1.23 -22.34
N TYR A 95 9.09 1.00 -21.60
CA TYR A 95 7.79 0.48 -22.08
C TYR A 95 6.68 1.53 -22.15
N GLY A 96 7.00 2.84 -22.07
CA GLY A 96 6.09 3.94 -22.46
C GLY A 96 5.45 4.74 -21.32
N ALA A 97 6.10 4.88 -20.18
CA ALA A 97 5.73 5.90 -19.19
C ALA A 97 6.62 7.14 -19.41
N ASP A 98 6.02 8.31 -19.70
CA ASP A 98 6.74 9.58 -19.85
C ASP A 98 6.90 10.24 -18.47
N GLY A 99 8.12 10.62 -18.08
CA GLY A 99 8.44 11.52 -16.98
C GLY A 99 9.27 10.92 -15.83
N ASP A 100 9.86 11.79 -15.03
CA ASP A 100 10.62 11.45 -13.83
C ASP A 100 9.70 10.87 -12.77
N VAL A 101 10.11 9.76 -12.13
CA VAL A 101 9.30 9.03 -11.17
C VAL A 101 9.35 9.69 -9.80
N ALA A 102 8.18 9.98 -9.25
CA ALA A 102 8.04 10.39 -7.88
C ALA A 102 8.34 9.24 -6.92
N VAL A 103 8.75 9.58 -5.69
CA VAL A 103 9.11 8.62 -4.65
C VAL A 103 8.31 8.91 -3.39
N VAL A 104 7.78 7.86 -2.77
CA VAL A 104 7.21 7.91 -1.42
C VAL A 104 8.25 7.42 -0.42
N ILE A 105 8.59 8.27 0.54
CA ILE A 105 9.42 7.93 1.69
C ILE A 105 8.49 7.87 2.89
N GLN A 106 8.30 6.68 3.46
CA GLN A 106 7.32 6.43 4.51
C GLN A 106 8.00 5.81 5.72
N ARG A 107 7.54 6.15 6.94
CA ARG A 107 7.94 5.43 8.15
C ARG A 107 7.64 3.95 7.96
N GLN A 108 8.66 3.11 8.04
CA GLN A 108 8.45 1.67 7.98
C GLN A 108 7.81 1.18 9.27
N VAL A 109 6.67 0.53 9.13
CA VAL A 109 5.97 -0.08 10.27
C VAL A 109 6.63 -1.43 10.60
N PRO A 110 7.00 -1.70 11.86
CA PRO A 110 7.48 -3.02 12.27
C PRO A 110 6.29 -4.00 12.34
N ALA A 111 5.85 -4.43 11.16
CA ALA A 111 4.65 -5.21 10.98
C ALA A 111 4.76 -6.59 11.61
N THR A 112 3.81 -6.95 12.46
CA THR A 112 3.63 -8.30 12.99
C THR A 112 2.73 -9.15 12.10
N ARG A 113 1.84 -8.50 11.37
CA ARG A 113 0.91 -9.05 10.39
C ARG A 113 0.69 -8.02 9.31
N ALA A 114 0.52 -8.47 8.07
CA ALA A 114 0.22 -7.58 6.95
C ALA A 114 -0.72 -8.26 5.97
N GLY A 115 -1.33 -7.50 5.09
CA GLY A 115 -2.27 -8.02 4.13
C GLY A 115 -2.74 -7.02 3.11
N VAL A 116 -3.62 -7.51 2.26
CA VAL A 116 -4.38 -6.72 1.30
C VAL A 116 -5.86 -6.89 1.57
N ALA A 117 -6.64 -5.84 1.33
CA ALA A 117 -8.08 -5.87 1.48
C ALA A 117 -8.76 -5.16 0.32
N PHE A 118 -9.70 -5.84 -0.31
CA PHE A 118 -10.49 -5.34 -1.42
C PHE A 118 -11.85 -4.91 -0.91
N SER A 119 -12.27 -3.69 -1.21
CA SER A 119 -13.59 -3.21 -0.80
C SER A 119 -14.73 -3.98 -1.48
N ARG A 120 -14.46 -4.62 -2.60
CA ARG A 120 -15.34 -5.56 -3.31
C ARG A 120 -14.54 -6.76 -3.78
N ASP A 121 -15.21 -7.91 -3.93
CA ASP A 121 -14.55 -9.06 -4.51
C ASP A 121 -14.10 -8.74 -5.95
N PRO A 122 -12.80 -8.77 -6.26
CA PRO A 122 -12.28 -8.39 -7.57
C PRO A 122 -12.64 -9.39 -8.68
N VAL A 123 -13.19 -10.57 -8.34
CA VAL A 123 -13.55 -11.62 -9.30
C VAL A 123 -14.99 -11.51 -9.75
N ASP A 124 -15.92 -11.30 -8.82
CA ASP A 124 -17.37 -11.31 -9.10
C ASP A 124 -18.07 -9.98 -8.78
N GLY A 125 -17.36 -8.99 -8.24
CA GLY A 125 -17.89 -7.69 -7.84
C GLY A 125 -18.78 -7.73 -6.60
N GLY A 126 -18.79 -8.85 -5.86
CA GLY A 126 -19.60 -9.05 -4.67
C GLY A 126 -19.39 -7.98 -3.61
N ASP A 127 -20.45 -7.67 -2.84
CA ASP A 127 -20.46 -6.60 -1.84
C ASP A 127 -19.87 -7.02 -0.49
N GLU A 128 -18.98 -7.99 -0.47
CA GLU A 128 -18.21 -8.38 0.71
C GLU A 128 -16.82 -7.75 0.64
N VAL A 129 -16.27 -7.36 1.80
CA VAL A 129 -14.85 -7.02 1.88
C VAL A 129 -14.05 -8.30 1.92
N LEU A 130 -13.17 -8.47 0.95
CA LEU A 130 -12.24 -9.61 0.90
C LEU A 130 -10.91 -9.17 1.52
N ILE A 131 -10.43 -9.93 2.51
CA ILE A 131 -9.15 -9.65 3.19
C ILE A 131 -8.24 -10.86 3.04
N GLU A 132 -7.00 -10.64 2.65
CA GLU A 132 -5.93 -11.63 2.69
C GLU A 132 -4.85 -11.14 3.66
N CYS A 133 -4.50 -11.96 4.65
CA CYS A 133 -3.57 -11.56 5.70
C CYS A 133 -2.64 -12.71 6.10
N ALA A 134 -1.38 -12.39 6.36
CA ALA A 134 -0.40 -13.34 6.88
C ALA A 134 0.46 -12.71 8.01
N LEU A 135 1.20 -13.55 8.71
CA LEU A 135 2.18 -13.13 9.72
C LEU A 135 3.39 -12.48 9.03
N GLY A 136 3.94 -11.45 9.67
CA GLY A 136 5.11 -10.71 9.18
C GLY A 136 4.78 -9.53 8.28
N GLY A 137 5.73 -9.12 7.45
CA GLY A 137 5.57 -8.02 6.49
C GLY A 137 4.77 -8.42 5.25
N GLY A 138 4.19 -7.42 4.55
CA GLY A 138 3.34 -7.65 3.38
C GLY A 138 4.06 -8.17 2.14
N GLU A 139 5.39 -8.08 2.07
CA GLU A 139 6.17 -8.48 0.91
C GLU A 139 6.01 -9.95 0.53
N ALA A 140 6.01 -10.84 1.53
CA ALA A 140 5.87 -12.28 1.32
C ALA A 140 4.46 -12.67 0.78
N ILE A 141 3.45 -11.85 1.02
CA ILE A 141 2.10 -12.04 0.44
C ILE A 141 2.10 -11.59 -1.01
N VAL A 142 2.62 -10.40 -1.27
CA VAL A 142 2.65 -9.79 -2.61
C VAL A 142 3.53 -10.59 -3.57
N SER A 143 4.64 -11.17 -3.07
CA SER A 143 5.51 -12.07 -3.84
C SER A 143 4.92 -13.46 -4.08
N GLY A 144 3.84 -13.84 -3.37
CA GLY A 144 3.24 -15.16 -3.44
C GLY A 144 4.03 -16.27 -2.72
N GLU A 145 5.00 -15.91 -1.88
CA GLU A 145 5.81 -16.87 -1.12
C GLU A 145 5.02 -17.54 0.02
N ILE A 146 4.01 -16.85 0.53
CA ILE A 146 3.17 -17.33 1.63
C ILE A 146 1.72 -17.40 1.18
N THR A 147 1.02 -18.48 1.52
CA THR A 147 -0.44 -18.57 1.37
C THR A 147 -1.08 -17.80 2.52
N PRO A 148 -1.82 -16.69 2.26
CA PRO A 148 -2.48 -15.94 3.31
C PRO A 148 -3.75 -16.63 3.81
N ASP A 149 -4.16 -16.27 5.03
CA ASP A 149 -5.54 -16.48 5.47
C ASP A 149 -6.47 -15.57 4.69
N ARG A 150 -7.68 -16.06 4.39
CA ARG A 150 -8.72 -15.29 3.69
C ARG A 150 -9.91 -15.05 4.59
N TYR A 151 -10.44 -13.83 4.55
CA TYR A 151 -11.62 -13.40 5.29
C TYR A 151 -12.57 -12.70 4.33
N ARG A 152 -13.86 -13.05 4.42
CA ARG A 152 -14.96 -12.33 3.76
C ARG A 152 -15.81 -11.70 4.85
N VAL A 153 -16.04 -10.40 4.76
CA VAL A 153 -16.79 -9.61 5.75
C VAL A 153 -17.98 -8.96 5.07
N ASP A 154 -19.18 -9.40 5.46
CA ASP A 154 -20.46 -8.93 4.91
C ASP A 154 -21.12 -7.79 5.73
N GLY A 155 -20.33 -7.15 6.60
CA GLY A 155 -20.77 -6.11 7.54
C GLY A 155 -21.20 -6.66 8.90
N VAL A 156 -21.67 -7.89 9.00
CA VAL A 156 -22.10 -8.54 10.26
C VAL A 156 -21.26 -9.77 10.57
N ARG A 157 -20.95 -10.55 9.57
CA ARG A 157 -20.28 -11.86 9.72
C ARG A 157 -18.88 -11.83 9.12
N VAL A 158 -18.00 -12.60 9.74
CA VAL A 158 -16.67 -12.90 9.24
C VAL A 158 -16.60 -14.38 8.85
N HIS A 159 -16.43 -14.63 7.56
CA HIS A 159 -16.17 -15.96 7.02
C HIS A 159 -14.67 -16.11 6.81
N ALA A 160 -14.01 -16.88 7.68
CA ALA A 160 -12.56 -17.06 7.64
C ALA A 160 -12.16 -18.42 7.08
N ARG A 161 -11.17 -18.43 6.19
CA ARG A 161 -10.46 -19.62 5.71
C ARG A 161 -8.98 -19.46 6.07
N ALA A 162 -8.56 -20.13 7.13
CA ALA A 162 -7.16 -20.15 7.55
C ALA A 162 -6.31 -21.01 6.60
N ALA A 163 -5.11 -20.55 6.31
CA ALA A 163 -4.09 -21.34 5.60
C ALA A 163 -3.41 -22.36 6.51
N GLY A 164 -3.40 -22.09 7.82
CA GLY A 164 -2.81 -22.93 8.86
C GLY A 164 -3.81 -23.33 9.96
N THR A 165 -3.27 -23.70 11.11
CA THR A 165 -4.07 -24.13 12.27
C THR A 165 -4.63 -22.98 13.10
N THR A 166 -4.05 -21.77 12.97
CA THR A 166 -4.44 -20.58 13.73
C THR A 166 -4.68 -19.43 12.76
N ARG A 167 -5.78 -18.72 12.95
CA ARG A 167 -6.13 -17.56 12.14
C ARG A 167 -5.22 -16.38 12.45
N THR A 168 -4.85 -15.63 11.41
CA THR A 168 -4.01 -14.43 11.50
C THR A 168 -4.75 -13.25 12.13
N LEU A 169 -6.04 -13.09 11.81
CA LEU A 169 -6.92 -12.06 12.37
C LEU A 169 -8.01 -12.69 13.22
N ARG A 170 -8.37 -12.00 14.30
CA ARG A 170 -9.63 -12.20 15.02
C ARG A 170 -10.78 -11.56 14.26
N ASP A 171 -12.03 -11.90 14.62
CA ASP A 171 -13.21 -11.35 13.96
C ASP A 171 -13.32 -9.82 14.16
N ASP A 172 -13.01 -9.33 15.37
CA ASP A 172 -12.97 -7.88 15.66
C ASP A 172 -11.94 -7.15 14.78
N GLU A 173 -10.74 -7.70 14.61
CA GLU A 173 -9.71 -7.14 13.74
C GLU A 173 -10.09 -7.16 12.26
N ALA A 174 -10.75 -8.23 11.79
CA ALA A 174 -11.25 -8.30 10.42
C ALA A 174 -12.35 -7.25 10.16
N HIS A 175 -13.23 -7.01 11.15
CA HIS A 175 -14.22 -5.93 11.09
C HIS A 175 -13.55 -4.55 11.07
N ASP A 176 -12.51 -4.32 11.88
CA ASP A 176 -11.77 -3.05 11.88
C ASP A 176 -11.14 -2.77 10.50
N VAL A 177 -10.49 -3.77 9.89
CA VAL A 177 -9.95 -3.64 8.53
C VAL A 177 -11.08 -3.33 7.55
N ALA A 178 -12.17 -4.09 7.57
CA ALA A 178 -13.30 -3.88 6.66
C ALA A 178 -13.91 -2.48 6.80
N ALA A 179 -14.05 -1.97 8.02
CA ALA A 179 -14.60 -0.64 8.28
C ALA A 179 -13.72 0.47 7.66
N LEU A 180 -12.38 0.37 7.81
CA LEU A 180 -11.45 1.34 7.20
C LEU A 180 -11.47 1.26 5.67
N VAL A 181 -11.53 0.04 5.10
CA VAL A 181 -11.60 -0.17 3.65
C VAL A 181 -12.88 0.42 3.06
N ARG A 182 -14.03 0.24 3.75
CA ARG A 182 -15.29 0.86 3.33
C ARG A 182 -15.26 2.39 3.43
N LYS A 183 -14.61 2.94 4.46
CA LYS A 183 -14.42 4.40 4.57
C LYS A 183 -13.54 4.92 3.42
N ALA A 184 -12.50 4.19 3.06
CA ALA A 184 -11.67 4.50 1.90
C ALA A 184 -12.49 4.45 0.61
N GLU A 185 -13.24 3.37 0.33
CA GLU A 185 -14.12 3.24 -0.84
C GLU A 185 -15.06 4.43 -0.98
N ALA A 186 -15.75 4.80 0.12
CA ALA A 186 -16.65 5.94 0.13
C ALA A 186 -15.93 7.27 -0.21
N GLY A 187 -14.73 7.48 0.32
CA GLY A 187 -13.93 8.67 0.05
C GLY A 187 -13.35 8.72 -1.36
N PHE A 188 -12.99 7.58 -1.94
CA PHE A 188 -12.53 7.47 -3.32
C PHE A 188 -13.67 7.48 -4.35
N GLY A 189 -14.91 7.22 -3.92
CA GLY A 189 -16.09 7.14 -4.79
C GLY A 189 -16.09 5.95 -5.75
N ARG A 190 -15.24 4.95 -5.50
CA ARG A 190 -15.11 3.72 -6.29
C ARG A 190 -14.47 2.60 -5.47
N PRO A 191 -14.61 1.33 -5.90
CA PRO A 191 -13.94 0.21 -5.24
C PRO A 191 -12.44 0.40 -5.13
N VAL A 192 -11.87 -0.02 -3.99
CA VAL A 192 -10.46 0.15 -3.67
C VAL A 192 -9.81 -1.16 -3.22
N ASP A 193 -8.52 -1.25 -3.51
CA ASP A 193 -7.55 -2.22 -3.01
C ASP A 193 -6.64 -1.48 -2.01
N VAL A 194 -6.53 -2.00 -0.80
CA VAL A 194 -5.82 -1.39 0.32
C VAL A 194 -4.79 -2.36 0.88
N GLU A 195 -3.53 -1.95 0.91
CA GLU A 195 -2.52 -2.65 1.69
C GLU A 195 -2.57 -2.16 3.15
N PHE A 196 -2.53 -3.09 4.08
CA PHE A 196 -2.56 -2.78 5.50
C PHE A 196 -1.52 -3.59 6.29
N CYS A 197 -1.18 -3.12 7.48
CA CYS A 197 -0.38 -3.88 8.42
C CYS A 197 -0.74 -3.57 9.87
N PHE A 198 -0.37 -4.48 10.76
CA PHE A 198 -0.53 -4.32 12.20
C PHE A 198 0.84 -4.15 12.88
N GLU A 199 1.00 -3.07 13.64
CA GLU A 199 2.05 -2.87 14.62
C GLU A 199 1.48 -3.24 15.99
N GLY A 200 1.68 -4.50 16.41
CA GLY A 200 0.97 -5.05 17.56
C GLY A 200 -0.54 -5.05 17.35
N ARG A 201 -1.26 -4.11 18.01
CA ARG A 201 -2.72 -3.93 17.86
C ARG A 201 -3.09 -2.73 17.00
N THR A 202 -2.16 -1.89 16.63
CA THR A 202 -2.41 -0.70 15.82
C THR A 202 -2.48 -1.09 14.35
N LEU A 203 -3.60 -0.78 13.72
CA LEU A 203 -3.85 -0.99 12.30
C LEU A 203 -3.39 0.25 11.51
N TRP A 204 -2.60 0.02 10.48
CA TRP A 204 -2.10 1.02 9.54
C TRP A 204 -2.50 0.69 8.12
N LEU A 205 -2.92 1.69 7.34
CA LEU A 205 -3.08 1.58 5.89
C LEU A 205 -1.83 2.11 5.22
N VAL A 206 -1.13 1.27 4.49
CA VAL A 206 0.19 1.58 3.92
C VAL A 206 0.16 1.89 2.42
N GLN A 207 -0.95 1.57 1.76
CA GLN A 207 -1.23 1.93 0.36
C GLN A 207 -2.72 1.80 0.09
N CYS A 208 -3.25 2.60 -0.86
CA CYS A 208 -4.61 2.45 -1.38
C CYS A 208 -4.62 2.82 -2.86
N ARG A 209 -5.30 2.01 -3.66
CA ARG A 209 -5.51 2.27 -5.09
C ARG A 209 -6.92 1.85 -5.52
N PRO A 210 -7.48 2.47 -6.56
CA PRO A 210 -8.73 2.01 -7.16
C PRO A 210 -8.60 0.61 -7.76
N ILE A 211 -9.65 -0.21 -7.63
CA ILE A 211 -9.77 -1.47 -8.38
C ILE A 211 -10.19 -1.09 -9.82
N THR A 212 -9.41 -1.54 -10.81
CA THR A 212 -9.63 -1.20 -12.21
C THR A 212 -10.26 -2.32 -13.04
N THR A 213 -10.44 -3.49 -12.44
CA THR A 213 -10.94 -4.71 -13.10
C THR A 213 -12.41 -5.02 -12.86
N LEU A 214 -13.17 -4.13 -12.20
CA LEU A 214 -14.61 -4.26 -11.93
C LEU A 214 -15.43 -3.43 -12.89
#